data_fc5428ed840adbbd187a72f355b6ab1a
#
_entry.id   fc5428ed840adbbd187a72f355b6ab1a
#
_cell.length_a   1.000
_cell.length_b   1.000
_cell.length_c   1.000
_cell.angle_alpha   90.00
_cell.angle_beta   90.00
_cell.angle_gamma   90.00
#
_symmetry.space_group_name_H-M   'P 1'
#
loop_
_entity.id
_entity.type
_entity.pdbx_description
1 polymer ?
#
loop_
_entity_poly.entity_id
_entity_poly.type
_entity_poly.pdbx_seq_one_letter_code
_entity_poly.pdbx_strand_id
1 'polypeptide(L)'
;VEPMVERQHALIEQLRARAPRLTSAQTLATDLGVSSRTIERDVARLRAAGLPLRIQTGPGGGYSIDARSLLPPIELTPGEASALVAAIVAVGPFSSATAQSALQKLLSALRAD
;
A
#
# COMPACT_ATOMS: atom_id res chain seq x y z
N VAL A 1 -12.09 -12.37 1.64
CA VAL A 1 -10.90 -11.58 1.47
C VAL A 1 -10.66 -11.32 0.00
N GLU A 2 -10.32 -10.13 -0.32
CA GLU A 2 -10.01 -9.74 -1.68
C GLU A 2 -8.50 -9.94 -1.93
N PRO A 3 -8.09 -10.97 -2.68
CA PRO A 3 -6.67 -11.22 -2.91
C PRO A 3 -5.96 -10.03 -3.58
N MET A 4 -6.68 -9.26 -4.38
CA MET A 4 -6.11 -8.09 -5.04
C MET A 4 -5.67 -7.04 -4.02
N VAL A 5 -6.47 -6.80 -2.98
CA VAL A 5 -6.14 -5.81 -1.95
C VAL A 5 -4.91 -6.25 -1.18
N GLU A 6 -4.84 -7.52 -0.78
CA GLU A 6 -3.68 -8.05 -0.07
C GLU A 6 -2.43 -7.95 -0.93
N ARG A 7 -2.53 -8.29 -2.20
CA ARG A 7 -1.41 -8.24 -3.12
C ARG A 7 -0.92 -6.81 -3.33
N GLN A 8 -1.84 -5.86 -3.52
CA GLN A 8 -1.47 -4.46 -3.71
C GLN A 8 -0.79 -3.91 -2.47
N HIS A 9 -1.28 -4.28 -1.30
CA HIS A 9 -0.64 -3.85 -0.06
C HIS A 9 0.75 -4.46 0.08
N ALA A 10 0.90 -5.75 -0.22
CA ALA A 10 2.19 -6.41 -0.17
C ALA A 10 3.19 -5.79 -1.15
N LEU A 11 2.71 -5.39 -2.33
CA LEU A 11 3.53 -4.71 -3.32
C LEU A 11 4.06 -3.38 -2.76
N ILE A 12 3.19 -2.59 -2.15
CA ILE A 12 3.58 -1.32 -1.54
C ILE A 12 4.61 -1.56 -0.43
N GLU A 13 4.39 -2.56 0.41
CA GLU A 13 5.32 -2.87 1.51
C GLU A 13 6.70 -3.26 0.99
N GLN A 14 6.74 -4.02 -0.12
CA GLN A 14 8.03 -4.38 -0.71
C GLN A 14 8.76 -3.17 -1.27
N LEU A 15 8.03 -2.26 -1.92
CA LEU A 15 8.64 -1.04 -2.42
C LEU A 15 9.15 -0.18 -1.29
N ARG A 16 8.42 -0.09 -0.18
CA ARG A 16 8.86 0.67 0.98
C ARG A 16 10.11 0.07 1.61
N ALA A 17 10.18 -1.25 1.69
CA ALA A 17 11.34 -1.93 2.28
C ALA A 17 12.61 -1.66 1.49
N ARG A 18 12.49 -1.42 0.19
CA ARG A 18 13.62 -1.18 -0.69
C ARG A 18 13.80 0.29 -1.07
N ALA A 19 12.90 1.15 -0.62
CA ALA A 19 12.95 2.57 -0.97
C ALA A 19 14.29 3.18 -0.58
N PRO A 20 14.81 4.09 -1.39
CA PRO A 20 14.25 4.62 -2.64
C PRO A 20 14.67 3.84 -3.89
N ARG A 21 15.23 2.65 -3.73
CA ARG A 21 15.71 1.84 -4.86
C ARG A 21 14.55 1.34 -5.70
N LEU A 22 14.84 1.15 -6.99
CA LEU A 22 13.87 0.58 -7.92
C LEU A 22 13.77 -0.92 -7.71
N THR A 23 12.54 -1.44 -7.85
CA THR A 23 12.28 -2.88 -7.86
C THR A 23 11.56 -3.20 -9.16
N SER A 24 12.07 -4.17 -9.91
CA SER A 24 11.50 -4.51 -11.20
C SER A 24 10.15 -5.23 -11.05
N ALA A 25 9.32 -5.13 -12.08
CA ALA A 25 8.07 -5.88 -12.12
C ALA A 25 8.32 -7.38 -12.01
N GLN A 26 9.40 -7.87 -12.62
CA GLN A 26 9.77 -9.28 -12.56
C GLN A 26 10.04 -9.73 -11.13
N THR A 27 10.80 -8.95 -10.37
CA THR A 27 11.12 -9.28 -8.98
C THR A 27 9.85 -9.30 -8.13
N LEU A 28 9.00 -8.29 -8.28
CA LEU A 28 7.74 -8.23 -7.56
C LEU A 28 6.83 -9.41 -7.91
N ALA A 29 6.78 -9.75 -9.20
CA ALA A 29 5.96 -10.87 -9.67
C ALA A 29 6.42 -12.18 -9.04
N THR A 30 7.74 -12.43 -9.03
CA THR A 30 8.30 -13.63 -8.43
C THR A 30 7.99 -13.70 -6.93
N ASP A 31 8.21 -12.60 -6.23
CA ASP A 31 8.02 -12.56 -4.77
C ASP A 31 6.55 -12.71 -4.38
N LEU A 32 5.63 -12.19 -5.20
CA LEU A 32 4.21 -12.22 -4.89
C LEU A 32 3.46 -13.37 -5.57
N GLY A 33 4.17 -14.18 -6.36
CA GLY A 33 3.58 -15.36 -6.99
C GLY A 33 2.57 -15.05 -8.08
N VAL A 34 2.78 -13.99 -8.83
CA VAL A 34 1.90 -13.56 -9.93
C VAL A 34 2.73 -13.24 -11.16
N SER A 35 2.07 -12.90 -12.27
CA SER A 35 2.76 -12.50 -13.49
C SER A 35 3.20 -11.04 -13.42
N SER A 36 4.20 -10.69 -14.22
CA SER A 36 4.62 -9.30 -14.36
C SER A 36 3.47 -8.42 -14.85
N ARG A 37 2.61 -8.97 -15.69
CA ARG A 37 1.46 -8.23 -16.19
C ARG A 37 0.50 -7.86 -15.07
N THR A 38 0.30 -8.77 -14.10
CA THR A 38 -0.52 -8.47 -12.93
C THR A 38 0.09 -7.33 -12.11
N ILE A 39 1.41 -7.35 -11.93
CA ILE A 39 2.11 -6.27 -11.23
C ILE A 39 1.91 -4.93 -11.96
N GLU A 40 2.06 -4.93 -13.27
CA GLU A 40 1.89 -3.71 -14.07
C GLU A 40 0.47 -3.15 -13.92
N ARG A 41 -0.53 -4.01 -13.92
CA ARG A 41 -1.92 -3.58 -13.73
C ARG A 41 -2.15 -3.02 -12.34
N ASP A 42 -1.61 -3.66 -11.31
CA ASP A 42 -1.75 -3.20 -9.94
C ASP A 42 -1.09 -1.83 -9.75
N VAL A 43 0.10 -1.65 -10.30
CA VAL A 43 0.79 -0.36 -10.26
C VAL A 43 -0.03 0.71 -10.97
N ALA A 44 -0.58 0.37 -12.14
CA ALA A 44 -1.40 1.32 -12.89
C ALA A 44 -2.63 1.76 -12.09
N ARG A 45 -3.29 0.82 -11.41
CA ARG A 45 -4.46 1.12 -10.58
C ARG A 45 -4.09 2.02 -9.40
N LEU A 46 -2.99 1.71 -8.71
CA LEU A 46 -2.55 2.49 -7.56
C LEU A 46 -2.16 3.91 -7.97
N ARG A 47 -1.48 4.06 -9.12
CA ARG A 47 -1.12 5.37 -9.62
C ARG A 47 -2.34 6.15 -10.08
N ALA A 48 -3.30 5.49 -10.71
CA ALA A 48 -4.55 6.14 -11.11
C ALA A 48 -5.33 6.65 -9.89
N ALA A 49 -5.21 5.98 -8.75
CA ALA A 49 -5.81 6.41 -7.50
C ALA A 49 -5.04 7.56 -6.83
N GLY A 50 -3.86 7.90 -7.35
CA GLY A 50 -3.08 9.01 -6.84
C GLY A 50 -1.88 8.63 -6.00
N LEU A 51 -1.62 7.33 -5.80
CA LEU A 51 -0.45 6.92 -5.04
C LEU A 51 0.82 7.30 -5.81
N PRO A 52 1.76 8.03 -5.18
CA PRO A 52 2.92 8.57 -5.89
C PRO A 52 4.02 7.53 -6.08
N LEU A 53 3.76 6.56 -6.95
CA LEU A 53 4.76 5.57 -7.35
C LEU A 53 5.57 6.13 -8.51
N ARG A 54 6.88 5.92 -8.44
CA ARG A 54 7.80 6.32 -9.51
C ARG A 54 8.04 5.13 -10.42
N ILE A 55 8.10 5.39 -11.71
CA ILE A 55 8.38 4.37 -12.72
C ILE A 55 9.58 4.80 -13.52
N GLN A 56 10.50 3.87 -13.73
CA GLN A 56 11.60 4.04 -14.67
C GLN A 56 11.55 2.87 -15.63
N THR A 57 11.47 3.16 -16.94
CA THR A 57 11.42 2.13 -17.98
C THR A 57 12.82 1.75 -18.42
N GLY A 58 12.93 0.63 -19.16
CA GLY A 58 14.18 0.17 -19.74
C GLY A 58 14.99 -0.72 -18.83
N PRO A 59 16.21 -1.11 -19.28
CA PRO A 59 17.08 -1.97 -18.49
C PRO A 59 17.42 -1.32 -17.14
N GLY A 60 17.34 -2.12 -16.08
CA GLY A 60 17.55 -1.61 -14.72
C GLY A 60 16.41 -0.80 -14.17
N GLY A 61 15.29 -0.70 -14.90
CA GLY A 61 14.13 0.04 -14.47
C GLY A 61 13.27 -0.72 -13.48
N GLY A 62 12.16 -0.10 -13.11
CA GLY A 62 11.22 -0.67 -12.16
C GLY A 62 10.40 0.41 -11.49
N TYR A 63 9.98 0.11 -10.28
CA TYR A 63 9.12 0.98 -9.48
C TYR A 63 9.80 1.33 -8.18
N SER A 64 9.48 2.49 -7.64
CA SER A 64 9.95 2.89 -6.32
C SER A 64 8.92 3.78 -5.64
N ILE A 65 9.11 3.94 -4.34
CA ILE A 65 8.26 4.80 -3.53
C ILE A 65 9.17 5.66 -2.63
N ASP A 66 8.58 6.73 -2.11
CA ASP A 66 9.26 7.64 -1.21
C ASP A 66 9.81 6.89 0.01
N ALA A 67 11.01 7.28 0.43
CA ALA A 67 11.70 6.63 1.56
C ALA A 67 11.28 7.17 2.92
N ARG A 68 10.34 8.13 2.98
CA ARG A 68 9.91 8.69 4.25
C ARG A 68 9.36 7.61 5.17
N SER A 69 9.73 7.66 6.43
CA SER A 69 9.22 6.72 7.43
C SER A 69 7.94 7.22 8.08
N LEU A 70 7.67 8.52 8.06
CA LEU A 70 6.48 9.11 8.63
C LEU A 70 5.90 10.14 7.67
N LEU A 71 4.58 10.24 7.67
CA LEU A 71 3.88 11.30 6.96
C LEU A 71 3.81 12.54 7.86
N PRO A 72 3.72 13.74 7.27
CA PRO A 72 3.32 14.90 8.05
C PRO A 72 1.98 14.62 8.72
N PRO A 73 1.70 15.26 9.87
CA PRO A 73 0.38 15.07 10.50
C PRO A 73 -0.74 15.46 9.55
N ILE A 74 -1.79 14.65 9.56
CA ILE A 74 -3.02 14.95 8.83
C ILE A 74 -4.19 14.92 9.81
N GLU A 75 -5.19 15.75 9.55
CA GLU A 75 -6.38 15.79 10.37
C GLU A 75 -7.52 15.11 9.63
N LEU A 76 -8.23 14.24 10.34
CA LEU A 76 -9.39 13.54 9.81
C LEU A 76 -10.60 13.86 10.66
N THR A 77 -11.75 14.03 10.00
CA THR A 77 -13.02 14.10 10.73
C THR A 77 -13.35 12.70 11.25
N PRO A 78 -14.20 12.59 12.30
CA PRO A 78 -14.65 11.27 12.75
C PRO A 78 -15.31 10.47 11.62
N GLY A 79 -16.03 11.12 10.71
CA GLY A 79 -16.63 10.44 9.56
C GLY A 79 -15.59 9.86 8.63
N GLU A 80 -14.55 10.62 8.33
CA GLU A 80 -13.46 10.14 7.48
C GLU A 80 -12.73 8.97 8.13
N ALA A 81 -12.43 9.07 9.42
CA ALA A 81 -11.78 7.99 10.14
C ALA A 81 -12.66 6.74 10.18
N SER A 82 -13.97 6.91 10.40
CA SER A 82 -14.90 5.78 10.42
C SER A 82 -14.98 5.09 9.07
N ALA A 83 -14.94 5.85 7.98
CA ALA A 83 -14.93 5.27 6.64
C ALA A 83 -13.69 4.41 6.41
N LEU A 84 -12.54 4.87 6.89
CA LEU A 84 -11.29 4.10 6.78
C LEU A 84 -11.36 2.83 7.62
N VAL A 85 -11.89 2.92 8.85
CA VAL A 85 -12.08 1.74 9.70
C VAL A 85 -12.99 0.73 9.00
N ALA A 86 -14.10 1.19 8.45
CA ALA A 86 -15.03 0.31 7.74
C ALA A 86 -14.36 -0.38 6.56
N ALA A 87 -13.54 0.36 5.81
CA ALA A 87 -12.82 -0.21 4.67
C ALA A 87 -11.83 -1.30 5.12
N ILE A 88 -11.10 -1.07 6.20
CA ILE A 88 -10.15 -2.06 6.72
C ILE A 88 -10.90 -3.31 7.20
N VAL A 89 -11.99 -3.11 7.93
CA VAL A 89 -12.79 -4.23 8.45
C VAL A 89 -13.43 -5.02 7.31
N ALA A 90 -13.88 -4.35 6.25
CA ALA A 90 -14.53 -5.00 5.11
C ALA A 90 -13.58 -5.93 4.34
N VAL A 91 -12.29 -5.68 4.38
CA VAL A 91 -11.30 -6.56 3.76
C VAL A 91 -11.25 -7.90 4.50
N GLY A 92 -11.74 -7.94 5.73
CA GLY A 92 -11.84 -9.16 6.52
C GLY A 92 -10.61 -9.35 7.40
N PRO A 93 -10.25 -10.59 7.72
CA PRO A 93 -9.15 -10.86 8.64
C PRO A 93 -7.78 -10.64 7.99
N PHE A 94 -7.68 -9.69 7.10
CA PHE A 94 -6.43 -9.30 6.48
C PHE A 94 -5.45 -8.86 7.57
N SER A 95 -4.29 -9.47 7.57
CA SER A 95 -3.41 -9.37 8.72
C SER A 95 -2.02 -8.86 8.39
N SER A 96 -1.92 -7.75 7.68
CA SER A 96 -0.63 -7.09 7.68
C SER A 96 -0.46 -6.34 8.98
N ALA A 97 0.76 -6.37 9.54
CA ALA A 97 1.06 -5.64 10.76
C ALA A 97 0.82 -4.13 10.56
N THR A 98 1.10 -3.63 9.38
CA THR A 98 0.89 -2.23 9.04
C THR A 98 -0.58 -1.87 9.06
N ALA A 99 -1.45 -2.71 8.48
CA ALA A 99 -2.89 -2.46 8.47
C ALA A 99 -3.45 -2.50 9.89
N GLN A 100 -3.00 -3.45 10.71
CA GLN A 100 -3.42 -3.55 12.11
C GLN A 100 -2.99 -2.31 12.89
N SER A 101 -1.78 -1.83 12.67
CA SER A 101 -1.28 -0.63 13.34
C SER A 101 -2.13 0.60 12.96
N ALA A 102 -2.44 0.74 11.67
CA ALA A 102 -3.27 1.85 11.21
C ALA A 102 -4.67 1.79 11.83
N LEU A 103 -5.27 0.59 11.87
CA LEU A 103 -6.58 0.40 12.48
C LEU A 103 -6.57 0.81 13.95
N GLN A 104 -5.56 0.39 14.71
CA GLN A 104 -5.47 0.72 16.11
C GLN A 104 -5.32 2.23 16.34
N LYS A 105 -4.56 2.90 15.50
CA LYS A 105 -4.42 4.36 15.60
C LYS A 105 -5.73 5.07 15.35
N LEU A 106 -6.47 4.64 14.32
CA LEU A 106 -7.77 5.22 14.00
C LEU A 106 -8.77 4.99 15.12
N LEU A 107 -8.84 3.77 15.64
CA LEU A 107 -9.75 3.44 16.74
C LEU A 107 -9.41 4.22 18.00
N SER A 108 -8.14 4.36 18.32
CA SER A 108 -7.71 5.14 19.49
C SER A 108 -8.14 6.60 19.34
N ALA A 109 -7.94 7.18 18.17
CA ALA A 109 -8.34 8.57 17.91
C ALA A 109 -9.85 8.75 18.03
N LEU A 110 -10.63 7.78 17.50
CA LEU A 110 -12.09 7.85 17.55
C LEU A 110 -12.64 7.73 18.98
N ARG A 111 -11.90 7.05 19.86
CA ARG A 111 -12.32 6.87 21.26
C ARG A 111 -11.83 7.99 22.18
N ALA A 112 -10.96 8.84 21.69
CA ALA A 112 -10.43 9.94 22.49
C ALA A 112 -11.52 10.96 22.80
N ASP A 113 -11.50 11.48 23.99
CA ASP A 113 -12.44 12.54 24.42
C ASP A 113 -11.98 13.91 23.94
#